data_2f236129c9eb93068f578dd24617be19
#
_entry.id   2f236129c9eb93068f578dd24617be19
#
_cell.length_a   1.000
_cell.length_b   1.000
_cell.length_c   1.000
_cell.angle_alpha   90.00
_cell.angle_beta   90.00
_cell.angle_gamma   90.00
#
_symmetry.space_group_name_H-M   'P 1'
#
loop_
_entity.id
_entity.type
_entity.pdbx_description
1 polymer ?
#
loop_
_entity_poly.entity_id
_entity_poly.type
_entity_poly.pdbx_seq_one_letter_code
_entity_poly.pdbx_strand_id
1 'polypeptide(L)'
;ARAAYRKILDESPADSDAAAGLATVDLYERTEGLDPVAALQSASSGEDVDAQLMAADVEALQGNWSACFTRLIDAVRQSVGDDRERARTRTVELFTVAGDDPAVASARTALASALF
;
A
#
# COMPACT_ATOMS: atom_id res chain seq x y z
N ALA A 1 12.30 -4.54 15.54
CA ALA A 1 11.93 -5.17 14.28
C ALA A 1 12.44 -4.40 13.06
N ARG A 2 12.18 -3.09 12.97
CA ARG A 2 12.61 -2.29 11.82
C ARG A 2 14.13 -2.33 11.62
N ALA A 3 14.90 -2.13 12.68
CA ALA A 3 16.37 -2.10 12.61
C ALA A 3 16.94 -3.42 12.11
N ALA A 4 16.37 -4.55 12.51
CA ALA A 4 16.80 -5.87 12.06
C ALA A 4 16.58 -6.05 10.56
N TYR A 5 15.41 -5.65 10.05
CA TYR A 5 15.12 -5.72 8.61
C TYR A 5 16.02 -4.79 7.80
N ARG A 6 16.25 -3.57 8.27
CA ARG A 6 17.15 -2.62 7.59
C ARG A 6 18.56 -3.17 7.51
N LYS A 7 19.06 -3.81 8.56
CA LYS A 7 20.38 -4.42 8.56
C LYS A 7 20.49 -5.52 7.51
N ILE A 8 19.46 -6.38 7.39
CA ILE A 8 19.44 -7.43 6.38
C ILE A 8 19.45 -6.83 4.98
N LEU A 9 18.65 -5.78 4.74
CA LEU A 9 18.57 -5.12 3.44
C LEU A 9 19.87 -4.38 3.09
N ASP A 10 20.59 -3.85 4.08
CA ASP A 10 21.91 -3.23 3.85
C ASP A 10 22.91 -4.26 3.33
N GLU A 11 22.87 -5.49 3.84
CA GLU A 11 23.77 -6.57 3.45
C GLU A 11 23.28 -7.31 2.21
N SER A 12 21.96 -7.41 2.04
CA SER A 12 21.29 -8.14 0.93
C SER A 12 20.10 -7.34 0.42
N PRO A 13 20.32 -6.31 -0.42
CA PRO A 13 19.24 -5.42 -0.87
C PRO A 13 18.10 -6.13 -1.61
N ALA A 14 18.36 -7.31 -2.17
CA ALA A 14 17.35 -8.08 -2.89
C ALA A 14 16.58 -9.08 -2.00
N ASP A 15 16.82 -9.09 -0.69
CA ASP A 15 16.13 -9.99 0.24
C ASP A 15 14.64 -9.65 0.31
N SER A 16 13.80 -10.48 -0.31
CA SER A 16 12.37 -10.24 -0.39
C SER A 16 11.65 -10.42 0.96
N ASP A 17 12.13 -11.33 1.80
CA ASP A 17 11.53 -11.55 3.12
C ASP A 17 11.79 -10.34 4.03
N ALA A 18 12.98 -9.78 3.98
CA ALA A 18 13.31 -8.59 4.75
C ALA A 18 12.54 -7.36 4.26
N ALA A 19 12.38 -7.22 2.95
CA ALA A 19 11.58 -6.15 2.36
C ALA A 19 10.11 -6.25 2.78
N ALA A 20 9.55 -7.47 2.74
CA ALA A 20 8.17 -7.71 3.18
C ALA A 20 8.00 -7.44 4.67
N GLY A 21 8.98 -7.84 5.48
CA GLY A 21 8.96 -7.58 6.92
C GLY A 21 8.98 -6.10 7.25
N LEU A 22 9.84 -5.33 6.59
CA LEU A 22 9.93 -3.88 6.78
C LEU A 22 8.63 -3.20 6.34
N ALA A 23 8.09 -3.57 5.18
CA ALA A 23 6.83 -3.01 4.68
C ALA A 23 5.67 -3.30 5.65
N THR A 24 5.64 -4.48 6.25
CA THR A 24 4.64 -4.86 7.24
C THR A 24 4.77 -4.01 8.51
N VAL A 25 5.98 -3.80 9.00
CA VAL A 25 6.22 -2.92 10.15
C VAL A 25 5.74 -1.50 9.85
N ASP A 26 6.06 -0.99 8.66
CA ASP A 26 5.64 0.34 8.24
C ASP A 26 4.11 0.46 8.19
N LEU A 27 3.42 -0.57 7.69
CA LEU A 27 1.96 -0.59 7.65
C LEU A 27 1.37 -0.52 9.06
N TYR A 28 1.86 -1.33 9.99
CA TYR A 28 1.37 -1.32 11.36
C TYR A 28 1.64 0.00 12.07
N GLU A 29 2.80 0.60 11.86
CA GLU A 29 3.11 1.90 12.47
C GLU A 29 2.22 3.02 11.92
N ARG A 30 1.98 3.04 10.60
CA ARG A 30 1.10 4.05 9.99
C ARG A 30 -0.33 3.96 10.49
N THR A 31 -0.77 2.77 10.82
CA THR A 31 -2.18 2.52 11.20
C THR A 31 -2.40 2.49 12.70
N GLU A 32 -1.36 2.63 13.49
CA GLU A 32 -1.46 2.65 14.95
C GLU A 32 -2.42 3.76 15.40
N GLY A 33 -3.43 3.39 16.19
CA GLY A 33 -4.40 4.34 16.72
C GLY A 33 -5.48 4.77 15.73
N LEU A 34 -5.49 4.29 14.49
CA LEU A 34 -6.54 4.61 13.53
C LEU A 34 -7.84 3.89 13.86
N ASP A 35 -8.95 4.62 13.73
CA ASP A 35 -10.28 4.03 13.74
C ASP A 35 -10.60 3.56 12.31
N PRO A 36 -10.75 2.24 12.07
CA PRO A 36 -10.98 1.74 10.71
C PRO A 36 -12.23 2.30 10.06
N VAL A 37 -13.33 2.43 10.80
CA VAL A 37 -14.59 2.94 10.26
C VAL A 37 -14.44 4.40 9.86
N ALA A 38 -13.83 5.21 10.71
CA ALA A 38 -13.61 6.62 10.43
C ALA A 38 -12.69 6.83 9.22
N ALA A 39 -11.63 6.01 9.10
CA ALA A 39 -10.71 6.09 7.97
C ALA A 39 -11.40 5.78 6.65
N LEU A 40 -12.25 4.75 6.60
CA LEU A 40 -13.00 4.41 5.40
C LEU A 40 -14.04 5.46 5.05
N GLN A 41 -14.70 6.04 6.07
CA GLN A 41 -15.66 7.13 5.86
C GLN A 41 -15.01 8.39 5.30
N SER A 42 -13.83 8.74 5.79
CA SER A 42 -13.07 9.91 5.31
C SER A 42 -12.69 9.78 3.84
N ALA A 43 -12.53 8.56 3.35
CA ALA A 43 -12.16 8.29 1.96
C ALA A 43 -13.36 8.19 1.01
N SER A 44 -14.58 8.32 1.52
CA SER A 44 -15.79 8.07 0.71
C SER A 44 -15.98 9.06 -0.44
N SER A 45 -15.46 10.29 -0.34
CA SER A 45 -15.54 11.28 -1.41
C SER A 45 -14.61 10.98 -2.60
N GLY A 46 -13.52 10.24 -2.35
CA GLY A 46 -12.55 9.90 -3.38
C GLY A 46 -11.58 11.01 -3.78
N GLU A 47 -11.67 12.20 -3.19
CA GLU A 47 -10.92 13.38 -3.64
C GLU A 47 -9.57 13.57 -2.92
N ASP A 48 -9.46 13.14 -1.67
CA ASP A 48 -8.27 13.35 -0.86
C ASP A 48 -7.36 12.12 -0.93
N VAL A 49 -6.18 12.29 -1.53
CA VAL A 49 -5.20 11.20 -1.65
C VAL A 49 -4.77 10.67 -0.28
N ASP A 50 -4.54 11.54 0.70
CA ASP A 50 -4.16 11.10 2.04
C ASP A 50 -5.23 10.18 2.65
N ALA A 51 -6.50 10.54 2.50
CA ALA A 51 -7.60 9.72 2.97
C ALA A 51 -7.65 8.38 2.24
N GLN A 52 -7.40 8.37 0.92
CA GLN A 52 -7.38 7.13 0.13
C GLN A 52 -6.23 6.21 0.56
N LEU A 53 -5.04 6.75 0.80
CA LEU A 53 -3.90 5.96 1.26
C LEU A 53 -4.17 5.35 2.64
N MET A 54 -4.77 6.12 3.54
CA MET A 54 -5.13 5.66 4.88
C MET A 54 -6.17 4.55 4.83
N ALA A 55 -7.20 4.71 4.01
CA ALA A 55 -8.24 3.69 3.82
C ALA A 55 -7.67 2.41 3.20
N ALA A 56 -6.74 2.55 2.26
CA ALA A 56 -6.08 1.38 1.67
C ALA A 56 -5.26 0.61 2.72
N ASP A 57 -4.56 1.31 3.60
CA ASP A 57 -3.83 0.67 4.70
C ASP A 57 -4.77 -0.11 5.62
N VAL A 58 -5.94 0.45 5.93
CA VAL A 58 -6.96 -0.23 6.74
C VAL A 58 -7.45 -1.50 6.03
N GLU A 59 -7.74 -1.41 4.75
CA GLU A 59 -8.17 -2.57 3.96
C GLU A 59 -7.10 -3.65 3.91
N ALA A 60 -5.83 -3.24 3.80
CA ALA A 60 -4.69 -4.16 3.86
C ALA A 60 -4.65 -4.92 5.20
N LEU A 61 -4.82 -4.21 6.32
CA LEU A 61 -4.87 -4.84 7.65
C LEU A 61 -6.01 -5.83 7.79
N GLN A 62 -7.13 -5.57 7.12
CA GLN A 62 -8.29 -6.46 7.12
C GLN A 62 -8.12 -7.66 6.19
N GLY A 63 -7.02 -7.72 5.43
CA GLY A 63 -6.81 -8.73 4.41
C GLY A 63 -7.67 -8.54 3.17
N ASN A 64 -8.32 -7.39 3.02
CA ASN A 64 -9.16 -7.07 1.87
C ASN A 64 -8.30 -6.46 0.76
N TRP A 65 -7.45 -7.29 0.17
CA TRP A 65 -6.46 -6.86 -0.81
C TRP A 65 -7.09 -6.35 -2.10
N SER A 66 -8.17 -6.96 -2.54
CA SER A 66 -8.87 -6.52 -3.75
C SER A 66 -9.35 -5.08 -3.63
N ALA A 67 -10.02 -4.75 -2.52
CA ALA A 67 -10.49 -3.39 -2.26
C ALA A 67 -9.32 -2.41 -2.11
N CYS A 68 -8.28 -2.83 -1.39
CA CYS A 68 -7.08 -2.04 -1.17
C CYS A 68 -6.45 -1.60 -2.50
N PHE A 69 -6.18 -2.55 -3.39
CA PHE A 69 -5.52 -2.26 -4.66
C PHE A 69 -6.42 -1.51 -5.63
N THR A 70 -7.71 -1.80 -5.67
CA THR A 70 -8.67 -1.02 -6.48
C THR A 70 -8.62 0.45 -6.07
N ARG A 71 -8.65 0.71 -4.78
CA ARG A 71 -8.58 2.09 -4.24
C ARG A 71 -7.29 2.78 -4.63
N LEU A 72 -6.16 2.12 -4.45
CA LEU A 72 -4.84 2.70 -4.75
C LEU A 72 -4.65 2.99 -6.24
N ILE A 73 -5.10 2.08 -7.09
CA ILE A 73 -4.97 2.24 -8.54
C ILE A 73 -5.88 3.37 -9.03
N ASP A 74 -7.08 3.49 -8.47
CA ASP A 74 -7.95 4.63 -8.75
C ASP A 74 -7.30 5.94 -8.33
N ALA A 75 -6.63 5.95 -7.17
CA ALA A 75 -5.89 7.13 -6.73
C ALA A 75 -4.76 7.49 -7.71
N VAL A 76 -4.05 6.50 -8.23
CA VAL A 76 -3.01 6.73 -9.26
C VAL A 76 -3.63 7.38 -10.50
N ARG A 77 -4.77 6.86 -10.96
CA ARG A 77 -5.43 7.38 -12.17
C ARG A 77 -5.95 8.81 -12.00
N GLN A 78 -6.41 9.15 -10.81
CA GLN A 78 -7.04 10.44 -10.53
C GLN A 78 -6.05 11.52 -10.10
N SER A 79 -4.82 11.16 -9.81
CA SER A 79 -3.80 12.06 -9.28
C SER A 79 -2.75 12.40 -10.33
N VAL A 80 -2.01 13.47 -10.08
CA VAL A 80 -0.87 13.89 -10.88
C VAL A 80 0.29 14.26 -9.94
N GLY A 81 1.50 14.30 -10.48
CA GLY A 81 2.66 14.75 -9.73
C GLY A 81 2.97 13.92 -8.49
N ASP A 82 3.25 14.58 -7.39
CA ASP A 82 3.66 13.94 -6.15
C ASP A 82 2.58 13.01 -5.56
N ASP A 83 1.31 13.39 -5.68
CA ASP A 83 0.21 12.57 -5.18
C ASP A 83 0.13 11.24 -5.94
N ARG A 84 0.31 11.29 -7.26
CA ARG A 84 0.34 10.08 -8.08
C ARG A 84 1.51 9.19 -7.69
N GLU A 85 2.68 9.76 -7.48
CA GLU A 85 3.87 9.02 -7.06
C GLU A 85 3.69 8.40 -5.68
N ARG A 86 3.07 9.10 -4.76
CA ARG A 86 2.76 8.56 -3.43
C ARG A 86 1.81 7.37 -3.52
N ALA A 87 0.78 7.47 -4.35
CA ALA A 87 -0.18 6.36 -4.54
C ALA A 87 0.51 5.16 -5.21
N ARG A 88 1.35 5.40 -6.21
CA ARG A 88 2.12 4.35 -6.87
C ARG A 88 3.05 3.64 -5.88
N THR A 89 3.80 4.41 -5.10
CA THR A 89 4.75 3.88 -4.12
C THR A 89 4.04 3.03 -3.07
N ARG A 90 2.89 3.50 -2.56
CA ARG A 90 2.12 2.74 -1.58
C ARG A 90 1.59 1.43 -2.17
N THR A 91 1.17 1.45 -3.42
CA THR A 91 0.70 0.26 -4.12
C THR A 91 1.79 -0.81 -4.18
N VAL A 92 2.98 -0.42 -4.62
CA VAL A 92 4.13 -1.35 -4.73
C VAL A 92 4.54 -1.89 -3.36
N GLU A 93 4.58 -1.03 -2.34
CA GLU A 93 4.87 -1.44 -0.97
C GLU A 93 3.88 -2.51 -0.49
N LEU A 94 2.60 -2.29 -0.71
CA LEU A 94 1.56 -3.22 -0.27
C LEU A 94 1.51 -4.51 -1.10
N PHE A 95 1.99 -4.51 -2.33
CA PHE A 95 2.25 -5.77 -3.06
C PHE A 95 3.20 -6.66 -2.27
N THR A 96 4.24 -6.07 -1.70
CA THR A 96 5.23 -6.81 -0.90
C THR A 96 4.60 -7.41 0.35
N VAL A 97 3.70 -6.69 1.01
CA VAL A 97 2.98 -7.18 2.18
C VAL A 97 2.00 -8.29 1.81
N ALA A 98 1.26 -8.12 0.72
CA ALA A 98 0.27 -9.10 0.27
C ALA A 98 0.90 -10.41 -0.23
N GLY A 99 2.12 -10.35 -0.75
CA GLY A 99 2.87 -11.54 -1.19
C GLY A 99 2.18 -12.27 -2.34
N ASP A 100 1.74 -13.50 -2.08
CA ASP A 100 1.15 -14.38 -3.09
C ASP A 100 -0.37 -14.27 -3.20
N ASP A 101 -0.99 -13.28 -2.55
CA ASP A 101 -2.44 -13.12 -2.66
C ASP A 101 -2.86 -12.96 -4.14
N PRO A 102 -3.93 -13.64 -4.57
CA PRO A 102 -4.38 -13.58 -5.98
C PRO A 102 -4.67 -12.17 -6.49
N ALA A 103 -5.04 -11.23 -5.61
CA ALA A 103 -5.30 -9.84 -5.99
C ALA A 103 -4.06 -9.13 -6.54
N VAL A 104 -2.86 -9.58 -6.18
CA VAL A 104 -1.60 -8.93 -6.59
C VAL A 104 -1.39 -9.00 -8.09
N ALA A 105 -1.59 -10.16 -8.70
CA ALA A 105 -1.37 -10.33 -10.15
C ALA A 105 -2.27 -9.40 -10.97
N SER A 106 -3.55 -9.34 -10.64
CA SER A 106 -4.51 -8.45 -11.31
C SER A 106 -4.14 -6.99 -11.08
N ALA A 107 -3.73 -6.65 -9.86
CA ALA A 107 -3.38 -5.27 -9.51
C ALA A 107 -2.09 -4.81 -10.20
N ARG A 108 -1.11 -5.69 -10.39
CA ARG A 108 0.10 -5.35 -11.14
C ARG A 108 -0.22 -4.96 -12.58
N THR A 109 -1.09 -5.72 -13.22
CA THR A 109 -1.54 -5.43 -14.58
C THR A 109 -2.30 -4.09 -14.63
N ALA A 110 -3.20 -3.87 -13.69
CA ALA A 110 -3.98 -2.63 -13.62
C ALA A 110 -3.09 -1.41 -13.33
N LEU A 111 -2.08 -1.56 -12.48
CA LEU A 111 -1.13 -0.48 -12.20
C LEU A 111 -0.33 -0.10 -13.45
N ALA A 112 0.17 -1.09 -14.18
CA ALA A 112 0.90 -0.84 -15.42
C ALA A 112 0.03 -0.07 -16.42
N SER A 113 -1.23 -0.45 -16.57
CA SER A 113 -2.18 0.26 -17.44
C SER A 113 -2.44 1.69 -16.97
N ALA A 114 -2.48 1.92 -15.66
CA ALA A 114 -2.71 3.25 -15.10
C ALA A 114 -1.52 4.19 -15.31
N LEU A 115 -0.30 3.65 -15.39
CA LEU A 115 0.93 4.43 -15.55
C LEU A 115 1.28 4.69 -17.00
N PHE A 116 0.82 3.87 -17.90
CA PHE A 116 1.13 3.92 -19.33
C PHE A 116 -0.14 3.91 -20.17
#